data_0b893af1e11d2d021c842927d3afb981
#
_entry.id   0b893af1e11d2d021c842927d3afb981
#
_cell.length_a   1.000
_cell.length_b   1.000
_cell.length_c   1.000
_cell.angle_alpha   90.00
_cell.angle_beta   90.00
_cell.angle_gamma   90.00
#
_symmetry.space_group_name_H-M   'P 1'
#
loop_
_entity.id
_entity.type
_entity.pdbx_description
1 polymer ?
#
loop_
_entity_poly.entity_id
_entity_poly.type
_entity_poly.pdbx_seq_one_letter_code
_entity_poly.pdbx_strand_id
1 'polypeptide(L)'
;MNLKSKTIHAVKWNLLSTVCVTGLGMVSLWILSRLFTTTDYGIISAALILSTVFSIITDFGISNSVIRSEKLNKYELSSLYIINVFLGMIFCLGLFIFSAQLASLFNGGTELAKQIKIMSFSLIISSFGGQPRALLARELRFD
;
A
#
# COMPACT_ATOMS: atom_id res chain seq x y z
N MET A 1 13.12 -18.13 -28.13
CA MET A 1 13.62 -16.85 -27.57
C MET A 1 14.22 -17.14 -26.20
N ASN A 2 15.53 -16.92 -26.01
CA ASN A 2 16.26 -17.40 -24.83
C ASN A 2 15.72 -16.82 -23.51
N LEU A 3 15.33 -17.68 -22.57
CA LEU A 3 14.94 -17.33 -21.20
C LEU A 3 15.92 -16.35 -20.54
N LYS A 4 17.22 -16.52 -20.78
CA LYS A 4 18.28 -15.62 -20.27
C LYS A 4 18.12 -14.16 -20.74
N SER A 5 17.74 -13.92 -21.99
CA SER A 5 17.60 -12.55 -22.50
C SER A 5 16.35 -11.84 -21.95
N LYS A 6 15.24 -12.56 -21.77
CA LYS A 6 14.02 -12.07 -21.10
C LYS A 6 14.30 -11.69 -19.64
N THR A 7 15.00 -12.56 -18.91
CA THR A 7 15.36 -12.32 -17.50
C THR A 7 16.28 -11.11 -17.35
N ILE A 8 17.30 -10.97 -18.19
CA ILE A 8 18.21 -9.82 -18.15
C ILE A 8 17.47 -8.52 -18.45
N HIS A 9 16.54 -8.54 -19.40
CA HIS A 9 15.73 -7.35 -19.74
C HIS A 9 14.79 -6.97 -18.60
N ALA A 10 14.12 -7.94 -17.98
CA ALA A 10 13.27 -7.72 -16.83
C ALA A 10 14.04 -7.16 -15.62
N VAL A 11 15.24 -7.69 -15.34
CA VAL A 11 16.11 -7.20 -14.26
C VAL A 11 16.58 -5.77 -14.51
N LYS A 12 17.02 -5.45 -15.74
CA LYS A 12 17.42 -4.08 -16.10
C LYS A 12 16.27 -3.10 -15.94
N TRP A 13 15.08 -3.47 -16.40
CA TRP A 13 13.89 -2.61 -16.30
C TRP A 13 13.46 -2.39 -14.84
N ASN A 14 13.52 -3.44 -14.02
CA ASN A 14 13.24 -3.36 -12.59
C ASN A 14 14.27 -2.51 -11.83
N LEU A 15 15.56 -2.64 -12.15
CA LEU A 15 16.62 -1.81 -11.59
C LEU A 15 16.41 -0.33 -11.97
N LEU A 16 16.13 -0.05 -13.23
CA LEU A 16 15.87 1.32 -13.70
C LEU A 16 14.65 1.92 -12.97
N SER A 17 13.56 1.16 -12.88
CA SER A 17 12.37 1.56 -12.15
C SER A 17 12.68 1.87 -10.68
N THR A 18 13.42 0.99 -10.00
CA THR A 18 13.80 1.16 -8.59
C THR A 18 14.66 2.41 -8.40
N VAL A 19 15.65 2.63 -9.25
CA VAL A 19 16.51 3.83 -9.20
C VAL A 19 15.70 5.10 -9.41
N CYS A 20 14.80 5.11 -10.40
CA CYS A 20 13.92 6.26 -10.65
C CYS A 20 12.99 6.55 -9.46
N VAL A 21 12.33 5.52 -8.91
CA VAL A 21 11.44 5.68 -7.75
C VAL A 21 12.19 6.17 -6.52
N THR A 22 13.36 5.57 -6.24
CA THR A 22 14.20 5.98 -5.10
C THR A 22 14.74 7.40 -5.29
N GLY A 23 15.19 7.74 -6.49
CA GLY A 23 15.65 9.09 -6.81
C GLY A 23 14.55 10.14 -6.64
N LEU A 24 13.34 9.88 -7.17
CA LEU A 24 12.19 10.75 -6.96
C LEU A 24 11.81 10.86 -5.48
N GLY A 25 11.92 9.77 -4.72
CA GLY A 25 11.70 9.76 -3.28
C GLY A 25 12.68 10.66 -2.54
N MET A 26 13.98 10.63 -2.89
CA MET A 26 15.00 11.50 -2.30
C MET A 26 14.74 12.97 -2.62
N VAL A 27 14.41 13.29 -3.88
CA VAL A 27 14.06 14.66 -4.28
C VAL A 27 12.81 15.14 -3.53
N SER A 28 11.80 14.31 -3.41
CA SER A 28 10.61 14.62 -2.63
C SER A 28 10.94 14.91 -1.17
N LEU A 29 11.74 14.07 -0.53
CA LEU A 29 12.18 14.28 0.86
C LEU A 29 12.96 15.60 1.00
N TRP A 30 13.83 15.92 0.06
CA TRP A 30 14.58 17.17 0.09
C TRP A 30 13.68 18.41 -0.04
N ILE A 31 12.69 18.37 -0.91
CA ILE A 31 11.69 19.45 -1.07
C ILE A 31 10.84 19.56 0.20
N LEU A 32 10.31 18.45 0.69
CA LEU A 32 9.47 18.41 1.88
C LEU A 32 10.22 18.91 3.12
N SER A 33 11.50 18.55 3.27
CA SER A 33 12.32 19.00 4.41
C SER A 33 12.49 20.52 4.50
N ARG A 34 12.31 21.23 3.39
CA ARG A 34 12.32 22.69 3.36
C ARG A 34 10.98 23.35 3.65
N LEU A 35 9.89 22.61 3.42
CA LEU A 35 8.53 23.13 3.51
C LEU A 35 7.86 22.80 4.84
N PHE A 36 8.21 21.66 5.46
CA PHE A 36 7.58 21.18 6.68
C PHE A 36 8.46 21.35 7.90
N THR A 37 7.82 21.64 9.03
CA THR A 37 8.47 21.66 10.33
C THR A 37 8.72 20.24 10.85
N THR A 38 9.56 20.09 11.84
CA THR A 38 9.83 18.79 12.49
C THR A 38 8.54 18.18 13.07
N THR A 39 7.64 19.03 13.56
CA THR A 39 6.35 18.60 14.10
C THR A 39 5.44 18.04 13.01
N ASP A 40 5.38 18.70 11.84
CA ASP A 40 4.58 18.22 10.71
C ASP A 40 5.07 16.86 10.22
N TYR A 41 6.40 16.67 10.18
CA TYR A 41 7.00 15.35 9.86
C TYR A 41 6.59 14.27 10.86
N GLY A 42 6.56 14.59 12.15
CA GLY A 42 6.10 13.68 13.19
C GLY A 42 4.64 13.24 12.95
N ILE A 43 3.77 14.19 12.67
CA ILE A 43 2.34 13.95 12.40
C ILE A 43 2.14 13.08 11.15
N ILE A 44 2.82 13.42 10.05
CA ILE A 44 2.73 12.66 8.79
C ILE A 44 3.27 11.25 8.98
N SER A 45 4.41 11.10 9.66
CA SER A 45 5.02 9.79 9.91
C SER A 45 4.12 8.89 10.76
N ALA A 46 3.51 9.42 11.82
CA ALA A 46 2.57 8.68 12.65
C ALA A 46 1.34 8.22 11.84
N ALA A 47 0.77 9.09 11.01
CA ALA A 47 -0.35 8.75 10.14
C ALA A 47 0.02 7.69 9.09
N LEU A 48 1.23 7.77 8.50
CA LEU A 48 1.73 6.78 7.55
C LEU A 48 1.96 5.42 8.20
N ILE A 49 2.53 5.36 9.41
CA ILE A 49 2.73 4.11 10.15
C ILE A 49 1.39 3.44 10.40
N LEU A 50 0.40 4.17 10.90
CA LEU A 50 -0.94 3.65 11.12
C LEU A 50 -1.56 3.11 9.83
N SER A 51 -1.53 3.90 8.75
CA SER A 51 -2.06 3.49 7.44
C SER A 51 -1.37 2.23 6.91
N THR A 52 -0.05 2.11 7.09
CA THR A 52 0.73 0.95 6.65
C THR A 52 0.34 -0.31 7.44
N VAL A 53 0.22 -0.20 8.76
CA VAL A 53 -0.19 -1.33 9.62
C VAL A 53 -1.58 -1.82 9.21
N PHE A 54 -2.54 -0.92 9.05
CA PHE A 54 -3.89 -1.29 8.62
C PHE A 54 -3.93 -1.85 7.19
N SER A 55 -3.10 -1.32 6.29
CA SER A 55 -2.97 -1.86 4.93
C SER A 55 -2.47 -3.31 4.94
N ILE A 56 -1.47 -3.62 5.76
CA ILE A 56 -0.95 -4.99 5.91
C ILE A 56 -2.03 -5.93 6.45
N ILE A 57 -2.80 -5.48 7.45
CA ILE A 57 -3.90 -6.25 8.01
C ILE A 57 -5.01 -6.46 6.98
N THR A 58 -5.35 -5.44 6.21
CA THR A 58 -6.37 -5.52 5.15
C THR A 58 -5.97 -6.52 4.07
N ASP A 59 -4.70 -6.54 3.67
CA ASP A 59 -4.19 -7.48 2.65
C ASP A 59 -4.20 -8.93 3.17
N PHE A 60 -4.09 -9.16 4.47
CA PHE A 60 -4.19 -10.42 5.21
C PHE A 60 -3.61 -11.65 4.46
N GLY A 61 -2.55 -11.43 3.68
CA GLY A 61 -1.94 -12.48 2.88
C GLY A 61 -2.73 -12.91 1.64
N ILE A 62 -3.82 -12.19 1.28
CA ILE A 62 -4.64 -12.47 0.09
C ILE A 62 -3.77 -12.38 -1.16
N SER A 63 -2.95 -11.33 -1.28
CA SER A 63 -2.02 -11.17 -2.39
C SER A 63 -1.04 -12.34 -2.49
N ASN A 64 -0.49 -12.79 -1.36
CA ASN A 64 0.43 -13.94 -1.31
C ASN A 64 -0.30 -15.26 -1.63
N SER A 65 -1.53 -15.42 -1.19
CA SER A 65 -2.34 -16.60 -1.48
C SER A 65 -2.66 -16.71 -2.96
N VAL A 66 -3.00 -15.58 -3.61
CA VAL A 66 -3.26 -15.52 -5.06
C VAL A 66 -2.00 -15.88 -5.87
N ILE A 67 -0.84 -15.39 -5.47
CA ILE A 67 0.44 -15.68 -6.14
C ILE A 67 0.85 -17.15 -5.98
N ARG A 68 0.57 -17.75 -4.82
CA ARG A 68 1.01 -19.11 -4.47
C ARG A 68 0.11 -20.22 -5.01
N SER A 69 -1.16 -19.92 -5.26
CA SER A 69 -2.13 -20.92 -5.70
C SER A 69 -2.08 -21.11 -7.21
N GLU A 70 -1.72 -22.33 -7.66
CA GLU A 70 -1.62 -22.68 -9.07
C GLU A 70 -2.98 -22.83 -9.79
N LYS A 71 -4.07 -23.07 -9.03
CA LYS A 71 -5.39 -23.38 -9.58
C LYS A 71 -6.52 -22.61 -8.89
N LEU A 72 -6.45 -21.29 -8.87
CA LEU A 72 -7.61 -20.50 -8.44
C LEU A 72 -8.64 -20.39 -9.59
N ASN A 73 -9.86 -20.80 -9.30
CA ASN A 73 -10.98 -20.61 -10.20
C ASN A 73 -11.36 -19.12 -10.25
N LYS A 74 -11.93 -18.66 -11.36
CA LYS A 74 -12.39 -17.25 -11.50
C LYS A 74 -13.34 -16.82 -10.37
N TYR A 75 -14.17 -17.73 -9.88
CA TYR A 75 -15.07 -17.46 -8.75
C TYR A 75 -14.33 -17.24 -7.42
N GLU A 76 -13.29 -18.00 -7.15
CA GLU A 76 -12.46 -17.86 -5.94
C GLU A 76 -11.72 -16.54 -5.94
N LEU A 77 -11.17 -16.15 -7.09
CA LEU A 77 -10.53 -14.85 -7.27
C LEU A 77 -11.50 -13.68 -7.02
N SER A 78 -12.72 -13.78 -7.57
CA SER A 78 -13.74 -12.75 -7.35
C SER A 78 -14.16 -12.66 -5.88
N SER A 79 -14.31 -13.80 -5.21
CA SER A 79 -14.65 -13.84 -3.79
C SER A 79 -13.57 -13.21 -2.92
N LEU A 80 -12.29 -13.52 -3.16
CA LEU A 80 -11.15 -12.92 -2.45
C LEU A 80 -11.09 -11.40 -2.68
N TYR A 81 -11.42 -10.94 -3.88
CA TYR A 81 -11.49 -9.51 -4.19
C TYR A 81 -12.57 -8.79 -3.39
N ILE A 82 -13.77 -9.35 -3.37
CA ILE A 82 -14.88 -8.76 -2.63
C ILE A 82 -14.56 -8.70 -1.13
N ILE A 83 -13.99 -9.77 -0.58
CA ILE A 83 -13.56 -9.80 0.82
C ILE A 83 -12.51 -8.72 1.11
N ASN A 84 -11.51 -8.56 0.24
CA ASN A 84 -10.46 -7.55 0.42
C ASN A 84 -11.02 -6.13 0.39
N VAL A 85 -11.90 -5.83 -0.58
CA VAL A 85 -12.55 -4.51 -0.66
C VAL A 85 -13.43 -4.26 0.55
N PHE A 86 -14.18 -5.27 1.01
CA PHE A 86 -15.04 -5.16 2.18
C PHE A 86 -14.23 -4.92 3.46
N LEU A 87 -13.12 -5.63 3.66
CA LEU A 87 -12.19 -5.40 4.76
C LEU A 87 -11.58 -4.00 4.69
N GLY A 88 -11.14 -3.55 3.52
CA GLY A 88 -10.63 -2.20 3.31
C GLY A 88 -11.65 -1.13 3.70
N MET A 89 -12.92 -1.35 3.38
CA MET A 89 -14.01 -0.44 3.75
C MET A 89 -14.26 -0.43 5.27
N ILE A 90 -14.26 -1.59 5.93
CA ILE A 90 -14.40 -1.70 7.39
C ILE A 90 -13.26 -0.98 8.08
N PHE A 91 -12.01 -1.21 7.67
CA PHE A 91 -10.84 -0.57 8.28
C PHE A 91 -10.80 0.93 8.00
N CYS A 92 -11.22 1.38 6.81
CA CYS A 92 -11.37 2.80 6.52
C CYS A 92 -12.37 3.46 7.47
N LEU A 93 -13.55 2.88 7.64
CA LEU A 93 -14.58 3.38 8.58
C LEU A 93 -14.06 3.34 10.02
N GLY A 94 -13.39 2.28 10.42
CA GLY A 94 -12.77 2.17 11.74
C GLY A 94 -11.77 3.29 11.99
N LEU A 95 -10.79 3.50 11.10
CA LEU A 95 -9.83 4.59 11.22
C LEU A 95 -10.49 5.96 11.19
N PHE A 96 -11.51 6.15 10.38
CA PHE A 96 -12.23 7.42 10.28
C PHE A 96 -12.93 7.75 11.61
N ILE A 97 -13.64 6.78 12.21
CA ILE A 97 -14.38 6.96 13.46
C ILE A 97 -13.42 7.11 14.66
N PHE A 98 -12.41 6.24 14.74
CA PHE A 98 -11.46 6.22 15.87
C PHE A 98 -10.27 7.17 15.70
N SER A 99 -10.26 8.01 14.66
CA SER A 99 -9.14 8.92 14.36
C SER A 99 -8.76 9.83 15.53
N ALA A 100 -9.75 10.34 16.28
CA ALA A 100 -9.50 11.22 17.42
C ALA A 100 -8.85 10.47 18.60
N GLN A 101 -9.32 9.24 18.90
CA GLN A 101 -8.74 8.40 19.95
C GLN A 101 -7.29 7.97 19.58
N LEU A 102 -7.08 7.57 18.32
CA LEU A 102 -5.75 7.24 17.84
C LEU A 102 -4.80 8.44 17.90
N ALA A 103 -5.27 9.62 17.51
CA ALA A 103 -4.46 10.83 17.59
C ALA A 103 -4.09 11.20 19.04
N SER A 104 -4.99 10.97 20.01
CA SER A 104 -4.71 11.21 21.42
C SER A 104 -3.63 10.28 21.98
N LEU A 105 -3.59 9.02 21.53
CA LEU A 105 -2.54 8.06 21.93
C LEU A 105 -1.14 8.51 21.52
N PHE A 106 -1.02 9.22 20.40
CA PHE A 106 0.25 9.74 19.88
C PHE A 106 0.51 11.20 20.27
N ASN A 107 -0.30 11.78 21.16
CA ASN A 107 -0.24 13.21 21.52
C ASN A 107 -0.24 14.16 20.32
N GLY A 108 -0.78 13.75 19.18
CA GLY A 108 -0.75 14.48 17.92
C GLY A 108 -1.90 15.47 17.71
N GLY A 109 -2.80 15.58 18.68
CA GLY A 109 -3.89 16.55 18.67
C GLY A 109 -4.85 16.42 17.46
N THR A 110 -5.53 17.51 17.17
CA THR A 110 -6.54 17.56 16.09
C THR A 110 -5.93 17.44 14.70
N GLU A 111 -4.69 17.87 14.52
CA GLU A 111 -4.00 17.83 13.22
C GLU A 111 -3.70 16.38 12.81
N LEU A 112 -3.21 15.55 13.75
CA LEU A 112 -3.00 14.14 13.49
C LEU A 112 -4.35 13.42 13.22
N ALA A 113 -5.41 13.76 13.93
CA ALA A 113 -6.73 13.19 13.69
C ALA A 113 -7.24 13.50 12.27
N LYS A 114 -7.07 14.72 11.79
CA LYS A 114 -7.40 15.09 10.40
C LYS A 114 -6.59 14.28 9.40
N GLN A 115 -5.29 14.14 9.64
CA GLN A 115 -4.39 13.40 8.75
C GLN A 115 -4.78 11.91 8.69
N ILE A 116 -5.10 11.29 9.83
CA ILE A 116 -5.59 9.90 9.89
C ILE A 116 -6.88 9.75 9.07
N LYS A 117 -7.84 10.69 9.19
CA LYS A 117 -9.08 10.67 8.40
C LYS A 117 -8.81 10.72 6.89
N ILE A 118 -7.94 11.59 6.44
CA ILE A 118 -7.58 11.69 5.01
C ILE A 118 -6.90 10.40 4.56
N MET A 119 -5.96 9.90 5.34
CA MET A 119 -5.21 8.68 5.02
C MET A 119 -6.07 7.41 5.05
N SER A 120 -7.18 7.40 5.81
CA SER A 120 -8.08 6.23 5.84
C SER A 120 -8.66 5.92 4.45
N PHE A 121 -8.88 6.91 3.60
CA PHE A 121 -9.33 6.70 2.22
C PHE A 121 -8.33 5.95 1.36
N SER A 122 -7.03 6.04 1.69
CA SER A 122 -5.99 5.31 0.96
C SER A 122 -6.14 3.79 1.10
N LEU A 123 -6.76 3.31 2.19
CA LEU A 123 -7.03 1.88 2.40
C LEU A 123 -8.04 1.35 1.39
N ILE A 124 -9.06 2.13 1.06
CA ILE A 124 -10.02 1.73 0.01
C ILE A 124 -9.30 1.66 -1.33
N ILE A 125 -8.53 2.68 -1.68
CA ILE A 125 -7.79 2.72 -2.94
C ILE A 125 -6.80 1.56 -3.04
N SER A 126 -6.07 1.26 -1.96
CA SER A 126 -5.13 0.14 -1.92
C SER A 126 -5.81 -1.22 -2.05
N SER A 127 -7.01 -1.39 -1.47
CA SER A 127 -7.81 -2.62 -1.59
C SER A 127 -8.23 -2.90 -3.04
N PHE A 128 -8.53 -1.88 -3.82
CA PHE A 128 -8.80 -2.02 -5.25
C PHE A 128 -7.56 -2.38 -6.07
N GLY A 129 -6.37 -1.92 -5.65
CA GLY A 129 -5.12 -2.13 -6.38
C GLY A 129 -4.39 -3.44 -6.07
N GLY A 130 -4.70 -4.11 -4.97
CA GLY A 130 -3.96 -5.28 -4.49
C GLY A 130 -4.04 -6.48 -5.45
N GLN A 131 -5.24 -6.88 -5.85
CA GLN A 131 -5.44 -8.03 -6.72
C GLN A 131 -4.91 -7.88 -8.15
N PRO A 132 -5.14 -6.78 -8.87
CA PRO A 132 -4.57 -6.61 -10.20
C PRO A 132 -3.04 -6.72 -10.20
N ARG A 133 -2.38 -6.22 -9.15
CA ARG A 133 -0.92 -6.38 -8.98
C ARG A 133 -0.52 -7.84 -8.75
N ALA A 134 -1.27 -8.57 -7.93
CA ALA A 134 -1.00 -9.99 -7.67
C ALA A 134 -1.19 -10.85 -8.92
N LEU A 135 -2.22 -10.57 -9.73
CA LEU A 135 -2.46 -11.24 -11.01
C LEU A 135 -1.35 -10.96 -12.03
N LEU A 136 -0.96 -9.71 -12.18
CA LEU A 136 0.15 -9.33 -13.07
C LEU A 136 1.48 -9.97 -12.62
N ALA A 137 1.75 -10.00 -11.32
CA ALA A 137 2.94 -10.65 -10.78
C ALA A 137 2.93 -12.17 -11.05
N ARG A 138 1.75 -12.80 -11.03
CA ARG A 138 1.57 -14.22 -11.36
C ARG A 138 1.84 -14.47 -12.85
N GLU A 139 1.28 -13.69 -13.75
CA GLU A 139 1.46 -13.84 -15.20
C GLU A 139 2.94 -13.67 -15.62
N LEU A 140 3.67 -12.74 -14.98
CA LEU A 140 5.10 -12.55 -15.23
C LEU A 140 5.99 -13.68 -14.69
N ARG A 141 5.45 -14.55 -13.82
CA ARG A 141 6.20 -15.64 -13.19
C ARG A 141 6.05 -16.99 -13.93
N PHE A 142 5.08 -17.10 -14.83
CA PHE A 142 4.74 -18.34 -15.54
C PHE A 142 5.04 -18.31 -17.04
N ASP A 143 5.63 -17.22 -17.56
CA ASP A 143 6.25 -17.17 -18.88
C ASP A 143 7.78 -17.41 -18.75
#